data_29a5ca77dccc17b20e2c663302a1909d
#
_entry.id   29a5ca77dccc17b20e2c663302a1909d
#
_cell.length_a   1.000
_cell.length_b   1.000
_cell.length_c   1.000
_cell.angle_alpha   90.00
_cell.angle_beta   90.00
_cell.angle_gamma   90.00
#
_symmetry.space_group_name_H-M   'P 1'
#
loop_
_entity.id
_entity.type
_entity.pdbx_description
1 polymer ?
#
loop_
_entity_poly.entity_id
_entity_poly.type
_entity_poly.pdbx_seq_one_letter_code
_entity_poly.pdbx_strand_id
1 'polypeptide(L)'
;DLVRSRGLGDVYKRQAHGCNSVLATSTALRLADYTVTEAGFGADLGAEKFLDIKTPNLPTSPDAVVIVATLRALKMNGGVAKDALTEENVEAVRSGFDNLKRHVENIRKFGIPAVVAINEFVSDTEAEIAALKELCASINVPVELASVWADGAEGGVALAETLVNTISENPANYTRLYDNDLSVQEKIEKIVTEIYRGSKVNFEKKAQTQIAQIVQNGWDKLPICMAKTQYSFSDNPNALG
;
A
#
# COMPACT_ATOMS: atom_id res chain seq x y z
N ASP A 1 -15.34 20.41 6.72
CA ASP A 1 -14.63 21.65 6.48
C ASP A 1 -13.55 21.45 5.43
N LEU A 2 -13.75 22.05 4.24
CA LEU A 2 -12.85 21.92 3.10
C LEU A 2 -11.47 22.53 3.33
N VAL A 3 -11.38 23.54 4.14
CA VAL A 3 -10.10 24.19 4.47
C VAL A 3 -9.29 23.27 5.37
N ARG A 4 -9.92 22.67 6.33
CA ARG A 4 -9.31 21.64 7.16
C ARG A 4 -8.98 20.40 6.37
N SER A 5 -9.78 20.08 5.34
CA SER A 5 -9.49 18.92 4.50
C SER A 5 -8.25 19.11 3.63
N ARG A 6 -7.80 20.34 3.42
CA ARG A 6 -6.53 20.63 2.74
C ARG A 6 -5.32 20.66 3.68
N GLY A 7 -5.56 20.88 4.95
CA GLY A 7 -4.52 20.87 5.99
C GLY A 7 -4.72 19.68 6.92
N LEU A 8 -5.24 19.98 8.09
CA LEU A 8 -5.52 18.96 9.10
C LEU A 8 -6.54 17.92 8.62
N GLY A 9 -7.54 18.32 7.84
CA GLY A 9 -8.53 17.42 7.31
C GLY A 9 -7.96 16.38 6.34
N ASP A 10 -6.91 16.71 5.62
CA ASP A 10 -6.21 15.76 4.78
C ASP A 10 -5.50 14.68 5.60
N VAL A 11 -4.87 15.06 6.69
CA VAL A 11 -4.28 14.12 7.66
C VAL A 11 -5.36 13.23 8.27
N TYR A 12 -6.46 13.79 8.72
CA TYR A 12 -7.56 13.00 9.30
C TYR A 12 -8.21 12.07 8.29
N LYS A 13 -8.43 12.51 7.07
CA LYS A 13 -8.98 11.66 6.01
C LYS A 13 -8.06 10.49 5.69
N ARG A 14 -6.75 10.71 5.65
CA ARG A 14 -5.76 9.67 5.44
C ARG A 14 -5.66 8.71 6.63
N GLN A 15 -5.85 9.19 7.83
CA GLN A 15 -5.92 8.33 9.02
C GLN A 15 -7.18 7.46 9.03
N ALA A 16 -8.30 7.95 8.51
CA ALA A 16 -9.52 7.17 8.44
C ALA A 16 -9.38 6.02 7.41
N HIS A 17 -9.41 6.32 6.14
CA HIS A 17 -9.35 5.28 5.10
C HIS A 17 -8.26 5.51 4.04
N GLY A 18 -7.45 6.56 4.17
CA GLY A 18 -6.24 6.79 3.39
C GLY A 18 -6.44 7.14 1.92
N CYS A 19 -7.66 7.52 1.49
CA CYS A 19 -7.99 7.74 0.09
C CYS A 19 -9.13 8.75 -0.07
N ASN A 20 -9.45 9.12 -1.31
CA ASN A 20 -10.58 9.97 -1.62
C ASN A 20 -11.94 9.28 -1.35
N SER A 21 -13.04 10.01 -1.50
CA SER A 21 -14.37 9.53 -1.15
C SER A 21 -14.86 8.43 -2.10
N VAL A 22 -15.76 7.59 -1.60
CA VAL A 22 -16.52 6.61 -2.41
C VAL A 22 -17.27 7.32 -3.55
N LEU A 23 -17.87 8.50 -3.26
CA LEU A 23 -18.60 9.28 -4.26
C LEU A 23 -17.68 9.72 -5.41
N ALA A 24 -16.49 10.25 -5.10
CA ALA A 24 -15.53 10.68 -6.12
C ALA A 24 -15.11 9.53 -7.03
N THR A 25 -14.74 8.38 -6.46
CA THR A 25 -14.34 7.20 -7.23
C THR A 25 -15.50 6.63 -8.04
N SER A 26 -16.70 6.51 -7.46
CA SER A 26 -17.88 6.01 -8.17
C SER A 26 -18.31 6.92 -9.31
N THR A 27 -18.09 8.24 -9.19
CA THR A 27 -18.34 9.19 -10.27
C THR A 27 -17.31 9.04 -11.38
N ALA A 28 -16.02 8.95 -11.04
CA ALA A 28 -14.95 8.76 -12.02
C ALA A 28 -15.14 7.47 -12.84
N LEU A 29 -15.49 6.37 -12.19
CA LEU A 29 -15.78 5.07 -12.83
C LEU A 29 -16.94 5.13 -13.86
N ARG A 30 -17.80 6.15 -13.80
CA ARG A 30 -18.89 6.35 -14.79
C ARG A 30 -18.50 7.26 -15.93
N LEU A 31 -17.41 8.00 -15.80
CA LEU A 31 -17.03 9.07 -16.73
C LEU A 31 -15.78 8.74 -17.56
N ALA A 32 -15.05 7.71 -17.20
CA ALA A 32 -13.77 7.37 -17.82
C ALA A 32 -13.64 5.86 -18.05
N ASP A 33 -12.91 5.48 -19.09
CA ASP A 33 -12.59 4.09 -19.38
C ASP A 33 -11.62 3.51 -18.33
N TYR A 34 -10.71 4.35 -17.83
CA TYR A 34 -9.78 4.04 -16.75
C TYR A 34 -9.90 5.05 -15.63
N THR A 35 -9.99 4.57 -14.40
CA THR A 35 -10.01 5.40 -13.20
C THR A 35 -8.81 5.06 -12.33
N VAL A 36 -7.94 6.03 -12.11
CA VAL A 36 -6.79 5.90 -11.20
C VAL A 36 -7.09 6.65 -9.91
N THR A 37 -6.86 6.00 -8.78
CA THR A 37 -7.03 6.59 -7.45
C THR A 37 -5.86 6.22 -6.56
N GLU A 38 -5.60 7.01 -5.53
CA GLU A 38 -4.51 6.74 -4.60
C GLU A 38 -5.00 6.08 -3.31
N ALA A 39 -4.10 5.31 -2.69
CA ALA A 39 -4.18 4.88 -1.31
C ALA A 39 -2.97 5.48 -0.57
N GLY A 40 -3.24 6.32 0.43
CA GLY A 40 -2.20 7.12 1.11
C GLY A 40 -1.26 6.27 1.97
N PHE A 41 -0.02 6.71 2.11
CA PHE A 41 1.07 6.03 2.81
C PHE A 41 1.50 4.71 2.15
N GLY A 42 2.18 3.83 2.90
CA GLY A 42 2.57 2.52 2.40
C GLY A 42 1.39 1.59 2.15
N ALA A 43 1.61 0.56 1.34
CA ALA A 43 0.57 -0.41 0.99
C ALA A 43 0.06 -1.20 2.22
N ASP A 44 0.84 -1.29 3.27
CA ASP A 44 0.46 -1.90 4.55
C ASP A 44 -0.54 -1.05 5.36
N LEU A 45 -0.67 0.24 5.06
CA LEU A 45 -1.60 1.16 5.70
C LEU A 45 -2.71 1.60 4.74
N GLY A 46 -2.36 2.30 3.68
CA GLY A 46 -3.33 2.90 2.77
C GLY A 46 -4.03 1.88 1.90
N ALA A 47 -3.31 0.93 1.32
CA ALA A 47 -3.93 -0.09 0.47
C ALA A 47 -4.79 -1.06 1.29
N GLU A 48 -4.36 -1.47 2.49
CA GLU A 48 -5.18 -2.29 3.38
C GLU A 48 -6.52 -1.59 3.67
N LYS A 49 -6.48 -0.31 4.09
CA LYS A 49 -7.70 0.46 4.38
C LYS A 49 -8.57 0.67 3.14
N PHE A 50 -7.95 0.92 1.99
CA PHE A 50 -8.67 1.03 0.73
C PHE A 50 -9.42 -0.26 0.43
N LEU A 51 -8.75 -1.39 0.56
CA LEU A 51 -9.29 -2.69 0.21
C LEU A 51 -10.31 -3.19 1.24
N ASP A 52 -10.06 -3.08 2.53
CA ASP A 52 -10.97 -3.58 3.56
C ASP A 52 -12.11 -2.61 3.94
N ILE A 53 -11.91 -1.29 3.79
CA ILE A 53 -12.89 -0.29 4.21
C ILE A 53 -13.64 0.33 3.02
N LYS A 54 -12.90 0.81 2.00
CA LYS A 54 -13.49 1.56 0.89
C LYS A 54 -14.04 0.66 -0.20
N THR A 55 -13.27 -0.33 -0.66
CA THR A 55 -13.65 -1.22 -1.77
C THR A 55 -15.00 -1.88 -1.58
N PRO A 56 -15.41 -2.36 -0.38
CA PRO A 56 -16.74 -2.94 -0.18
C PRO A 56 -17.90 -1.98 -0.43
N ASN A 57 -17.63 -0.67 -0.50
CA ASN A 57 -18.63 0.37 -0.76
C ASN A 57 -18.55 0.94 -2.19
N LEU A 58 -17.66 0.41 -3.03
CA LEU A 58 -17.53 0.78 -4.44
C LEU A 58 -18.38 -0.14 -5.32
N PRO A 59 -18.78 0.32 -6.53
CA PRO A 59 -19.50 -0.52 -7.48
C PRO A 59 -18.67 -1.68 -8.03
N THR A 60 -17.34 -1.57 -8.01
CA THR A 60 -16.39 -2.61 -8.43
C THR A 60 -15.12 -2.52 -7.58
N SER A 61 -14.41 -3.65 -7.48
CA SER A 61 -13.06 -3.69 -6.92
C SER A 61 -12.03 -3.12 -7.90
N PRO A 62 -10.82 -2.74 -7.44
CA PRO A 62 -9.71 -2.43 -8.33
C PRO A 62 -9.32 -3.64 -9.19
N ASP A 63 -8.98 -3.38 -10.46
CA ASP A 63 -8.51 -4.39 -11.41
C ASP A 63 -7.01 -4.67 -11.24
N ALA A 64 -6.24 -3.69 -10.77
CA ALA A 64 -4.82 -3.84 -10.44
C ALA A 64 -4.38 -2.77 -9.44
N VAL A 65 -3.21 -2.98 -8.84
CA VAL A 65 -2.55 -2.02 -7.94
C VAL A 65 -1.17 -1.69 -8.47
N VAL A 66 -0.85 -0.40 -8.62
CA VAL A 66 0.50 0.07 -8.88
C VAL A 66 1.18 0.39 -7.55
N ILE A 67 2.26 -0.32 -7.25
CA ILE A 67 3.10 -0.08 -6.07
C ILE A 67 4.26 0.82 -6.48
N VAL A 68 4.24 2.06 -6.02
CA VAL A 68 5.32 3.01 -6.28
C VAL A 68 6.49 2.70 -5.34
N ALA A 69 7.63 2.36 -5.93
CA ALA A 69 8.88 2.10 -5.22
C ALA A 69 9.92 3.16 -5.58
N THR A 70 10.81 3.47 -4.66
CA THR A 70 11.99 4.31 -4.90
C THR A 70 13.24 3.59 -4.45
N LEU A 71 14.34 3.70 -5.20
CA LEU A 71 15.63 3.12 -4.81
C LEU A 71 16.11 3.67 -3.45
N ARG A 72 15.81 4.94 -3.17
CA ARG A 72 16.10 5.55 -1.86
C ARG A 72 15.39 4.84 -0.71
N ALA A 73 14.12 4.48 -0.88
CA ALA A 73 13.37 3.75 0.14
C ALA A 73 13.94 2.34 0.34
N LEU A 74 14.30 1.64 -0.75
CA LEU A 74 14.93 0.33 -0.64
C LEU A 74 16.29 0.43 0.05
N LYS A 75 17.15 1.38 -0.35
CA LYS A 75 18.45 1.60 0.32
C LYS A 75 18.29 1.90 1.81
N MET A 76 17.31 2.72 2.19
CA MET A 76 17.00 3.01 3.59
C MET A 76 16.56 1.73 4.34
N ASN A 77 15.70 0.92 3.76
CA ASN A 77 15.30 -0.38 4.33
C ASN A 77 16.48 -1.38 4.36
N GLY A 78 17.44 -1.24 3.46
CA GLY A 78 18.70 -1.96 3.44
C GLY A 78 19.78 -1.43 4.41
N GLY A 79 19.41 -0.47 5.27
CA GLY A 79 20.28 0.05 6.35
C GLY A 79 21.14 1.25 5.97
N VAL A 80 20.96 1.87 4.81
CA VAL A 80 21.70 3.08 4.42
C VAL A 80 21.15 4.31 5.16
N ALA A 81 22.04 5.12 5.69
CA ALA A 81 21.71 6.37 6.36
C ALA A 81 21.11 7.41 5.38
N LYS A 82 20.25 8.29 5.88
CA LYS A 82 19.49 9.23 5.02
C LYS A 82 20.36 10.19 4.21
N ASP A 83 21.50 10.55 4.70
CA ASP A 83 22.47 11.43 4.06
C ASP A 83 23.30 10.75 2.95
N ALA A 84 23.36 9.40 2.95
CA ALA A 84 24.05 8.59 1.95
C ALA A 84 23.13 7.96 0.88
N LEU A 85 21.83 8.25 0.88
CA LEU A 85 20.85 7.63 -0.05
C LEU A 85 21.05 8.01 -1.53
N THR A 86 21.86 9.04 -1.83
CA THR A 86 22.19 9.45 -3.20
C THR A 86 23.41 8.73 -3.77
N GLU A 87 24.15 8.00 -2.96
CA GLU A 87 25.27 7.18 -3.40
C GLU A 87 24.79 5.82 -3.93
N GLU A 88 25.46 5.29 -4.95
CA GLU A 88 25.15 3.96 -5.46
C GLU A 88 25.39 2.89 -4.39
N ASN A 89 24.39 2.05 -4.18
CA ASN A 89 24.51 0.91 -3.27
C ASN A 89 23.57 -0.24 -3.65
N VAL A 90 23.99 -1.05 -4.61
CA VAL A 90 23.23 -2.20 -5.11
C VAL A 90 22.94 -3.23 -4.02
N GLU A 91 23.88 -3.48 -3.10
CA GLU A 91 23.69 -4.43 -2.01
C GLU A 91 22.59 -3.96 -1.04
N ALA A 92 22.51 -2.67 -0.77
CA ALA A 92 21.45 -2.13 0.06
C ALA A 92 20.09 -2.20 -0.63
N VAL A 93 20.02 -2.03 -1.97
CA VAL A 93 18.80 -2.27 -2.75
C VAL A 93 18.35 -3.73 -2.60
N ARG A 94 19.28 -4.68 -2.72
CA ARG A 94 18.99 -6.12 -2.54
C ARG A 94 18.52 -6.43 -1.13
N SER A 95 19.20 -5.92 -0.12
CA SER A 95 18.85 -6.13 1.29
C SER A 95 17.51 -5.52 1.68
N GLY A 96 17.18 -4.35 1.12
CA GLY A 96 15.91 -3.67 1.39
C GLY A 96 14.71 -4.16 0.57
N PHE A 97 14.95 -5.08 -0.37
CA PHE A 97 13.89 -5.60 -1.24
C PHE A 97 12.80 -6.37 -0.49
N ASP A 98 13.12 -7.00 0.63
CA ASP A 98 12.14 -7.74 1.42
C ASP A 98 10.95 -6.87 1.85
N ASN A 99 11.17 -5.57 2.06
CA ASN A 99 10.10 -4.61 2.33
C ASN A 99 9.14 -4.48 1.13
N LEU A 100 9.67 -4.24 -0.08
CA LEU A 100 8.85 -4.15 -1.29
C LEU A 100 8.15 -5.47 -1.61
N LYS A 101 8.88 -6.58 -1.50
CA LYS A 101 8.31 -7.93 -1.67
C LYS A 101 7.11 -8.15 -0.76
N ARG A 102 7.19 -7.71 0.50
CA ARG A 102 6.07 -7.80 1.44
C ARG A 102 4.86 -7.00 0.98
N HIS A 103 5.05 -5.79 0.45
CA HIS A 103 3.95 -5.00 -0.11
C HIS A 103 3.28 -5.72 -1.30
N VAL A 104 4.05 -6.31 -2.20
CA VAL A 104 3.52 -7.11 -3.32
C VAL A 104 2.71 -8.32 -2.80
N GLU A 105 3.27 -9.05 -1.85
CA GLU A 105 2.60 -10.21 -1.22
C GLU A 105 1.30 -9.80 -0.54
N ASN A 106 1.26 -8.64 0.14
CA ASN A 106 0.06 -8.13 0.78
C ASN A 106 -1.05 -7.82 -0.23
N ILE A 107 -0.74 -7.18 -1.36
CA ILE A 107 -1.72 -6.92 -2.42
C ILE A 107 -2.26 -8.24 -3.01
N ARG A 108 -1.39 -9.21 -3.25
CA ARG A 108 -1.78 -10.53 -3.77
C ARG A 108 -2.73 -11.27 -2.84
N LYS A 109 -2.67 -11.07 -1.53
CA LYS A 109 -3.63 -11.66 -0.56
C LYS A 109 -5.06 -11.20 -0.78
N PHE A 110 -5.24 -10.01 -1.33
CA PHE A 110 -6.57 -9.52 -1.72
C PHE A 110 -7.02 -10.03 -3.09
N GLY A 111 -6.23 -10.88 -3.76
CA GLY A 111 -6.56 -11.41 -5.09
C GLY A 111 -6.43 -10.40 -6.21
N ILE A 112 -5.65 -9.35 -6.03
CA ILE A 112 -5.46 -8.27 -7.00
C ILE A 112 -4.03 -8.34 -7.57
N PRO A 113 -3.85 -8.28 -8.90
CA PRO A 113 -2.53 -8.21 -9.50
C PRO A 113 -1.84 -6.89 -9.17
N ALA A 114 -0.51 -6.94 -9.02
CA ALA A 114 0.32 -5.78 -8.73
C ALA A 114 1.34 -5.55 -9.84
N VAL A 115 1.61 -4.28 -10.13
CA VAL A 115 2.72 -3.79 -10.95
C VAL A 115 3.58 -2.87 -10.11
N VAL A 116 4.90 -2.97 -10.19
CA VAL A 116 5.82 -2.07 -9.49
C VAL A 116 6.21 -0.94 -10.44
N ALA A 117 6.07 0.29 -9.98
CA ALA A 117 6.58 1.49 -10.65
C ALA A 117 7.84 1.98 -9.92
N ILE A 118 8.98 1.96 -10.58
CA ILE A 118 10.21 2.58 -10.07
C ILE A 118 10.09 4.08 -10.33
N ASN A 119 9.79 4.87 -9.29
CA ASN A 119 9.80 6.32 -9.40
C ASN A 119 11.25 6.81 -9.40
N GLU A 120 11.73 7.17 -10.58
CA GLU A 120 13.12 7.51 -10.85
C GLU A 120 13.53 8.86 -10.24
N PHE A 121 14.71 8.89 -9.67
CA PHE A 121 15.40 10.11 -9.24
C PHE A 121 16.73 10.26 -9.98
N VAL A 122 17.18 11.48 -10.17
CA VAL A 122 18.45 11.81 -10.86
C VAL A 122 19.67 11.09 -10.27
N SER A 123 19.60 10.71 -9.00
CA SER A 123 20.69 9.97 -8.32
C SER A 123 20.63 8.46 -8.52
N ASP A 124 19.61 7.94 -9.14
CA ASP A 124 19.42 6.50 -9.31
C ASP A 124 20.32 6.01 -10.44
N THR A 125 20.98 4.87 -10.23
CA THR A 125 21.93 4.32 -11.21
C THR A 125 21.34 3.15 -11.99
N GLU A 126 21.84 2.94 -13.19
CA GLU A 126 21.40 1.81 -14.03
C GLU A 126 21.61 0.46 -13.33
N ALA A 127 22.69 0.33 -12.55
CA ALA A 127 22.99 -0.89 -11.79
C ALA A 127 21.95 -1.17 -10.71
N GLU A 128 21.52 -0.13 -9.98
CA GLU A 128 20.47 -0.24 -8.96
C GLU A 128 19.11 -0.56 -9.57
N ILE A 129 18.76 0.10 -10.69
CA ILE A 129 17.54 -0.15 -11.45
C ILE A 129 17.51 -1.59 -11.96
N ALA A 130 18.60 -2.06 -12.57
CA ALA A 130 18.72 -3.42 -13.08
C ALA A 130 18.56 -4.45 -11.94
N ALA A 131 19.23 -4.23 -10.80
CA ALA A 131 19.09 -5.10 -9.64
C ALA A 131 17.65 -5.18 -9.14
N LEU A 132 16.93 -4.06 -9.07
CA LEU A 132 15.52 -4.06 -8.67
C LEU A 132 14.63 -4.79 -9.68
N LYS A 133 14.86 -4.62 -10.98
CA LYS A 133 14.14 -5.37 -12.03
C LYS A 133 14.36 -6.89 -11.91
N GLU A 134 15.59 -7.34 -11.68
CA GLU A 134 15.91 -8.75 -11.43
C GLU A 134 15.14 -9.30 -10.20
N LEU A 135 15.13 -8.54 -9.11
CA LEU A 135 14.45 -8.92 -7.87
C LEU A 135 12.94 -9.01 -8.07
N CYS A 136 12.33 -8.05 -8.77
CA CYS A 136 10.91 -8.10 -9.12
C CYS A 136 10.58 -9.32 -10.01
N ALA A 137 11.43 -9.62 -10.98
CA ALA A 137 11.29 -10.81 -11.83
C ALA A 137 11.35 -12.11 -11.00
N SER A 138 12.21 -12.17 -9.98
CA SER A 138 12.34 -13.35 -9.11
C SER A 138 11.08 -13.70 -8.33
N ILE A 139 10.17 -12.74 -8.14
CA ILE A 139 8.87 -12.92 -7.47
C ILE A 139 7.69 -12.82 -8.45
N ASN A 140 7.98 -12.84 -9.76
CA ASN A 140 6.97 -12.76 -10.83
C ASN A 140 6.05 -11.53 -10.68
N VAL A 141 6.62 -10.33 -10.46
CA VAL A 141 5.88 -9.08 -10.48
C VAL A 141 6.40 -8.19 -11.61
N PRO A 142 5.52 -7.70 -12.50
CA PRO A 142 5.91 -6.74 -13.52
C PRO A 142 6.45 -5.46 -12.89
N VAL A 143 7.47 -4.87 -13.52
CA VAL A 143 8.12 -3.66 -13.01
C VAL A 143 8.55 -2.77 -14.17
N GLU A 144 8.20 -1.47 -14.09
CA GLU A 144 8.59 -0.47 -15.07
C GLU A 144 9.21 0.76 -14.41
N LEU A 145 10.11 1.40 -15.14
CA LEU A 145 10.65 2.68 -14.76
C LEU A 145 9.60 3.77 -15.05
N ALA A 146 9.42 4.69 -14.14
CA ALA A 146 8.54 5.84 -14.29
C ALA A 146 9.35 7.13 -14.12
N SER A 147 9.68 7.75 -15.24
CA SER A 147 10.39 9.03 -15.33
C SER A 147 9.45 10.22 -15.61
N VAL A 148 8.21 10.12 -15.15
CA VAL A 148 7.13 11.10 -15.42
C VAL A 148 7.52 12.51 -14.97
N TRP A 149 8.34 12.64 -13.94
CA TRP A 149 8.81 13.95 -13.47
C TRP A 149 9.72 14.63 -14.50
N ALA A 150 10.60 13.88 -15.17
CA ALA A 150 11.55 14.41 -16.16
C ALA A 150 10.93 14.50 -17.56
N ASP A 151 10.20 13.45 -17.97
CA ASP A 151 9.78 13.23 -19.35
C ASP A 151 8.27 13.43 -19.56
N GLY A 152 7.55 13.85 -18.53
CA GLY A 152 6.11 14.03 -18.61
C GLY A 152 5.38 12.72 -18.90
N ALA A 153 4.35 12.77 -19.75
CA ALA A 153 3.55 11.59 -20.06
C ALA A 153 4.34 10.45 -20.72
N GLU A 154 5.33 10.78 -21.54
CA GLU A 154 6.19 9.79 -22.20
C GLU A 154 6.91 8.88 -21.20
N GLY A 155 7.37 9.45 -20.08
CA GLY A 155 8.00 8.68 -19.00
C GLY A 155 7.08 7.70 -18.27
N GLY A 156 5.79 7.68 -18.58
CA GLY A 156 4.80 6.78 -18.00
C GLY A 156 4.20 5.75 -18.96
N VAL A 157 4.53 5.82 -20.26
CA VAL A 157 3.89 4.99 -21.30
C VAL A 157 4.12 3.50 -21.05
N ALA A 158 5.37 3.08 -20.83
CA ALA A 158 5.70 1.68 -20.58
C ALA A 158 4.97 1.12 -19.35
N LEU A 159 4.89 1.92 -18.29
CA LEU A 159 4.12 1.54 -17.09
C LEU A 159 2.63 1.37 -17.40
N ALA A 160 2.05 2.27 -18.18
CA ALA A 160 0.63 2.19 -18.55
C ALA A 160 0.35 0.96 -19.41
N GLU A 161 1.19 0.65 -20.41
CA GLU A 161 1.07 -0.54 -21.23
C GLU A 161 1.19 -1.83 -20.40
N THR A 162 2.19 -1.90 -19.55
CA THR A 162 2.39 -3.04 -18.65
C THR A 162 1.19 -3.23 -17.71
N LEU A 163 0.62 -2.14 -17.19
CA LEU A 163 -0.57 -2.18 -16.34
C LEU A 163 -1.79 -2.72 -17.09
N VAL A 164 -2.07 -2.21 -18.29
CA VAL A 164 -3.20 -2.65 -19.12
C VAL A 164 -3.06 -4.11 -19.51
N ASN A 165 -1.86 -4.55 -19.89
CA ASN A 165 -1.58 -5.96 -20.18
C ASN A 165 -1.79 -6.85 -18.93
N THR A 166 -1.29 -6.40 -17.77
CA THR A 166 -1.48 -7.11 -16.50
C THR A 166 -2.96 -7.30 -16.17
N ILE A 167 -3.78 -6.28 -16.33
CA ILE A 167 -5.24 -6.34 -16.10
C ILE A 167 -5.89 -7.36 -17.05
N SER A 168 -5.50 -7.36 -18.33
CA SER A 168 -6.11 -8.27 -19.32
C SER A 168 -5.71 -9.73 -19.15
N GLU A 169 -4.46 -9.98 -18.75
CA GLU A 169 -3.90 -11.33 -18.60
C GLU A 169 -4.20 -11.94 -17.23
N ASN A 170 -4.33 -11.12 -16.20
CA ASN A 170 -4.50 -11.53 -14.80
C ASN A 170 -5.70 -10.81 -14.18
N PRO A 171 -6.93 -11.20 -14.49
CA PRO A 171 -8.11 -10.56 -13.94
C PRO A 171 -8.13 -10.68 -12.40
N ALA A 172 -8.46 -9.57 -11.75
CA ALA A 172 -8.55 -9.53 -10.30
C ALA A 172 -9.68 -10.45 -9.78
N ASN A 173 -9.41 -11.14 -8.70
CA ASN A 173 -10.39 -11.90 -7.93
C ASN A 173 -10.39 -11.42 -6.49
N TYR A 174 -10.89 -10.20 -6.31
CA TYR A 174 -10.84 -9.52 -5.03
C TYR A 174 -11.53 -10.27 -3.92
N THR A 175 -10.84 -10.40 -2.79
CA THR A 175 -11.38 -10.91 -1.53
C THR A 175 -10.97 -10.00 -0.39
N ARG A 176 -11.87 -9.81 0.58
CA ARG A 176 -11.57 -9.07 1.80
C ARG A 176 -10.65 -9.88 2.71
N LEU A 177 -9.84 -9.19 3.48
CA LEU A 177 -8.95 -9.83 4.45
C LEU A 177 -9.74 -10.51 5.58
N TYR A 178 -10.84 -9.92 5.99
CA TYR A 178 -11.69 -10.41 7.08
C TYR A 178 -13.17 -10.13 6.81
N ASP A 179 -14.03 -10.94 7.43
CA ASP A 179 -15.47 -10.70 7.48
C ASP A 179 -15.83 -9.70 8.59
N ASN A 180 -16.81 -8.84 8.35
CA ASN A 180 -17.34 -7.92 9.37
C ASN A 180 -17.99 -8.64 10.55
N ASP A 181 -18.39 -9.89 10.39
CA ASP A 181 -19.00 -10.69 11.45
C ASP A 181 -18.01 -11.23 12.49
N LEU A 182 -16.72 -11.18 12.20
CA LEU A 182 -15.68 -11.46 13.18
C LEU A 182 -15.72 -10.44 14.33
N SER A 183 -15.25 -10.85 15.51
CA SER A 183 -15.05 -9.94 16.63
C SER A 183 -14.01 -8.85 16.29
N VAL A 184 -14.03 -7.75 17.02
CA VAL A 184 -13.05 -6.67 16.89
C VAL A 184 -11.62 -7.19 17.05
N GLN A 185 -11.40 -8.09 18.02
CA GLN A 185 -10.09 -8.69 18.26
C GLN A 185 -9.64 -9.56 17.09
N GLU A 186 -10.50 -10.44 16.57
CA GLU A 186 -10.17 -11.31 15.45
C GLU A 186 -9.84 -10.52 14.19
N LYS A 187 -10.56 -9.43 13.91
CA LYS A 187 -10.24 -8.52 12.78
C LYS A 187 -8.85 -7.90 12.94
N ILE A 188 -8.53 -7.38 14.13
CA ILE A 188 -7.21 -6.81 14.44
C ILE A 188 -6.12 -7.87 14.29
N GLU A 189 -6.33 -9.06 14.84
CA GLU A 189 -5.39 -10.18 14.75
C GLU A 189 -5.15 -10.58 13.29
N LYS A 190 -6.18 -10.63 12.47
CA LYS A 190 -6.06 -10.87 11.01
C LYS A 190 -5.16 -9.84 10.32
N ILE A 191 -5.39 -8.55 10.56
CA ILE A 191 -4.56 -7.48 9.98
C ILE A 191 -3.10 -7.63 10.44
N VAL A 192 -2.88 -7.86 11.73
CA VAL A 192 -1.53 -7.96 12.28
C VAL A 192 -0.79 -9.19 11.75
N THR A 193 -1.43 -10.35 11.71
CA THR A 193 -0.78 -11.58 11.24
C THR A 193 -0.61 -11.61 9.74
N GLU A 194 -1.63 -11.20 8.99
CA GLU A 194 -1.61 -11.31 7.53
C GLU A 194 -0.86 -10.17 6.84
N ILE A 195 -1.01 -8.93 7.30
CA ILE A 195 -0.40 -7.76 6.66
C ILE A 195 0.95 -7.42 7.30
N TYR A 196 1.02 -7.40 8.64
CA TYR A 196 2.22 -6.96 9.36
C TYR A 196 3.18 -8.09 9.76
N ARG A 197 2.81 -9.37 9.53
CA ARG A 197 3.58 -10.56 9.97
C ARG A 197 3.80 -10.63 11.48
N GLY A 198 2.97 -9.97 12.28
CA GLY A 198 3.02 -10.11 13.73
C GLY A 198 2.62 -11.52 14.16
N SER A 199 3.31 -12.08 15.14
CA SER A 199 3.02 -13.43 15.64
C SER A 199 1.79 -13.46 16.57
N LYS A 200 1.48 -12.32 17.20
CA LYS A 200 0.35 -12.17 18.13
C LYS A 200 0.04 -10.70 18.36
N VAL A 201 -1.16 -10.44 18.90
CA VAL A 201 -1.58 -9.12 19.40
C VAL A 201 -1.69 -9.17 20.93
N ASN A 202 -1.11 -8.20 21.59
CA ASN A 202 -1.31 -7.99 23.02
C ASN A 202 -2.30 -6.82 23.22
N PHE A 203 -3.48 -7.12 23.70
CA PHE A 203 -4.48 -6.11 24.02
C PHE A 203 -4.26 -5.61 25.45
N GLU A 204 -3.79 -4.39 25.61
CA GLU A 204 -3.68 -3.75 26.92
C GLU A 204 -5.06 -3.58 27.57
N LYS A 205 -5.10 -3.47 28.90
CA LYS A 205 -6.34 -3.33 29.66
C LYS A 205 -7.23 -2.17 29.16
N LYS A 206 -6.62 -1.05 28.77
CA LYS A 206 -7.34 0.09 28.20
C LYS A 206 -7.99 -0.27 26.86
N ALA A 207 -7.26 -0.95 25.97
CA ALA A 207 -7.78 -1.41 24.69
C ALA A 207 -8.95 -2.40 24.88
N GLN A 208 -8.83 -3.35 25.80
CA GLN A 208 -9.91 -4.30 26.13
C GLN A 208 -11.18 -3.57 26.60
N THR A 209 -11.04 -2.55 27.45
CA THR A 209 -12.18 -1.73 27.90
C THR A 209 -12.83 -0.98 26.72
N GLN A 210 -12.03 -0.42 25.83
CA GLN A 210 -12.55 0.28 24.64
C GLN A 210 -13.25 -0.68 23.66
N ILE A 211 -12.70 -1.87 23.46
CA ILE A 211 -13.35 -2.91 22.64
C ILE A 211 -14.71 -3.31 23.24
N ALA A 212 -14.79 -3.48 24.56
CA ALA A 212 -16.08 -3.76 25.21
C ALA A 212 -17.09 -2.63 24.98
N GLN A 213 -16.66 -1.36 25.00
CA GLN A 213 -17.53 -0.22 24.68
C GLN A 213 -17.98 -0.22 23.21
N ILE A 214 -17.09 -0.58 22.27
CA ILE A 214 -17.42 -0.70 20.84
C ILE A 214 -18.53 -1.75 20.66
N VAL A 215 -18.39 -2.92 21.30
CA VAL A 215 -19.40 -3.99 21.24
C VAL A 215 -20.72 -3.53 21.88
N GLN A 216 -20.66 -2.89 23.03
CA GLN A 216 -21.86 -2.39 23.71
C GLN A 216 -22.63 -1.36 22.88
N ASN A 217 -21.93 -0.57 22.05
CA ASN A 217 -22.54 0.41 21.16
C ASN A 217 -23.03 -0.20 19.84
N GLY A 218 -22.83 -1.49 19.58
CA GLY A 218 -23.21 -2.15 18.34
C GLY A 218 -22.32 -1.78 17.15
N TRP A 219 -21.06 -1.38 17.39
CA TRP A 219 -20.10 -0.98 16.36
C TRP A 219 -19.11 -2.09 16.00
N ASP A 220 -19.28 -3.27 16.59
CA ASP A 220 -18.42 -4.43 16.39
C ASP A 220 -18.44 -4.99 14.95
N LYS A 221 -19.46 -4.65 14.16
CA LYS A 221 -19.56 -5.02 12.73
C LYS A 221 -18.88 -4.04 11.78
N LEU A 222 -18.34 -2.94 12.26
CA LEU A 222 -17.60 -2.00 11.44
C LEU A 222 -16.19 -2.55 11.11
N PRO A 223 -15.62 -2.16 9.94
CA PRO A 223 -14.24 -2.50 9.61
C PRO A 223 -13.25 -1.80 10.55
N ILE A 224 -12.05 -2.35 10.64
CA ILE A 224 -10.98 -1.81 11.46
C ILE A 224 -10.15 -0.81 10.67
N CYS A 225 -9.92 0.38 11.23
CA CYS A 225 -8.99 1.36 10.69
C CYS A 225 -7.73 1.39 11.56
N MET A 226 -6.67 0.71 11.09
CA MET A 226 -5.41 0.64 11.83
C MET A 226 -4.64 1.97 11.76
N ALA A 227 -4.07 2.38 12.89
CA ALA A 227 -3.11 3.48 12.98
C ALA A 227 -1.81 2.97 13.58
N LYS A 228 -0.71 3.16 12.88
CA LYS A 228 0.64 2.78 13.29
C LYS A 228 1.68 3.68 12.63
N THR A 229 2.96 3.46 12.93
CA THR A 229 4.05 4.14 12.19
C THR A 229 4.05 3.76 10.70
N GLN A 230 4.39 4.71 9.84
CA GLN A 230 4.56 4.49 8.41
C GLN A 230 5.96 3.96 8.03
N TYR A 231 6.88 3.83 8.98
CA TYR A 231 8.28 3.50 8.71
C TYR A 231 8.60 2.01 8.75
N SER A 232 7.69 1.18 9.23
CA SER A 232 7.91 -0.27 9.31
C SER A 232 6.57 -1.02 9.33
N PHE A 233 6.60 -2.33 9.17
CA PHE A 233 5.42 -3.20 9.38
C PHE A 233 5.08 -3.42 10.86
N SER A 234 5.89 -2.93 11.78
CA SER A 234 5.74 -3.05 13.22
C SER A 234 5.19 -1.77 13.84
N ASP A 235 4.86 -1.80 15.10
CA ASP A 235 4.63 -0.63 15.95
C ASP A 235 5.95 0.09 16.33
N ASN A 236 7.10 -0.57 16.09
CA ASN A 236 8.43 0.00 16.28
C ASN A 236 8.94 0.60 14.95
N PRO A 237 9.10 1.93 14.83
CA PRO A 237 9.56 2.58 13.60
C PRO A 237 11.01 2.23 13.21
N ASN A 238 11.77 1.62 14.11
CA ASN A 238 13.17 1.21 13.85
C ASN A 238 13.30 -0.25 13.39
N ALA A 239 12.20 -1.00 13.35
CA ALA A 239 12.19 -2.36 12.84
C ALA A 239 12.04 -2.33 11.30
N LEU A 240 13.14 -2.03 10.60
CA LEU A 240 13.24 -1.93 9.15
C LEU A 240 13.43 -3.31 8.50
N GLY A 241 12.97 -3.48 7.23
CA GLY A 241 13.17 -4.71 6.43
C GLY A 241 11.95 -5.58 6.29
#